data_653ec9e6e4abb2d873fd19c97fce5b12
#
_entry.id   653ec9e6e4abb2d873fd19c97fce5b12
#
_cell.length_a   1.000
_cell.length_b   1.000
_cell.length_c   1.000
_cell.angle_alpha   90.00
_cell.angle_beta   90.00
_cell.angle_gamma   90.00
#
_symmetry.space_group_name_H-M   'P 1'
#
loop_
_entity.id
_entity.type
_entity.pdbx_description
1 polymer ?
#
loop_
_entity_poly.entity_id
_entity_poly.type
_entity_poly.pdbx_seq_one_letter_code
_entity_poly.pdbx_strand_id
1 'polypeptide(L)'
;MQKLAANLTEKMLRRKLISPEQAEWCAYLVECKLEQVLCFSVLIALGCLIAPLWEVLLLNWGVVFLRRKANGLHLHTFWGCMLSSLCCELTALWACEKVTPAVAVLLLAISLLTLCLAAPVNDVNIHFDSDEMQALRGGMQKRLAVYAAVSGTVFFACPQVFGILSASACIIALCVLLARMG
;
A
#
# COMPACT_ATOMS: atom_id res chain seq x y z
N MET A 1 14.85 -3.62 -14.79
CA MET A 1 13.62 -4.42 -14.85
C MET A 1 13.10 -4.55 -16.28
N GLN A 2 13.18 -3.51 -17.12
CA GLN A 2 12.68 -3.50 -18.50
C GLN A 2 13.13 -4.67 -19.37
N LYS A 3 14.46 -4.96 -19.40
CA LYS A 3 14.99 -6.07 -20.19
C LYS A 3 14.41 -7.43 -19.77
N LEU A 4 14.19 -7.64 -18.46
CA LEU A 4 13.61 -8.88 -17.95
C LEU A 4 12.12 -8.99 -18.32
N ALA A 5 11.38 -7.89 -18.17
CA ALA A 5 9.98 -7.83 -18.57
C ALA A 5 9.80 -8.08 -20.06
N ALA A 6 10.61 -7.44 -20.91
CA ALA A 6 10.61 -7.66 -22.36
C ALA A 6 10.87 -9.13 -22.72
N ASN A 7 11.90 -9.75 -22.12
CA ASN A 7 12.22 -11.17 -22.36
C ASN A 7 11.08 -12.12 -21.93
N LEU A 8 10.41 -11.82 -20.81
CA LEU A 8 9.27 -12.62 -20.34
C LEU A 8 8.08 -12.48 -21.30
N THR A 9 7.78 -11.25 -21.70
CA THR A 9 6.70 -10.97 -22.65
C THR A 9 6.95 -11.63 -24.01
N GLU A 10 8.19 -11.59 -24.52
CA GLU A 10 8.55 -12.28 -25.76
C GLU A 10 8.34 -13.79 -25.65
N LYS A 11 8.69 -14.42 -24.52
CA LYS A 11 8.41 -15.83 -24.26
C LYS A 11 6.92 -16.14 -24.25
N MET A 12 6.10 -15.25 -23.65
CA MET A 12 4.63 -15.38 -23.65
C MET A 12 4.07 -15.27 -25.06
N LEU A 13 4.58 -14.34 -25.88
CA LEU A 13 4.20 -14.18 -27.28
C LEU A 13 4.55 -15.41 -28.11
N ARG A 14 5.78 -15.93 -27.99
CA ARG A 14 6.21 -17.14 -28.67
C ARG A 14 5.37 -18.38 -28.32
N ARG A 15 4.86 -18.43 -27.07
CA ARG A 15 3.97 -19.49 -26.60
C ARG A 15 2.49 -19.25 -26.94
N LYS A 16 2.17 -18.18 -27.67
CA LYS A 16 0.80 -17.77 -28.05
C LYS A 16 -0.13 -17.57 -26.84
N LEU A 17 0.43 -17.18 -25.68
CA LEU A 17 -0.33 -16.87 -24.46
C LEU A 17 -0.94 -15.47 -24.51
N ILE A 18 -0.38 -14.59 -25.33
CA ILE A 18 -0.83 -13.21 -25.55
C ILE A 18 -0.83 -12.92 -27.05
N SER A 19 -1.67 -11.98 -27.49
CA SER A 19 -1.66 -11.49 -28.87
C SER A 19 -0.55 -10.45 -29.07
N PRO A 20 -0.06 -10.23 -30.32
CA PRO A 20 0.92 -9.17 -30.60
C PRO A 20 0.43 -7.78 -30.17
N GLU A 21 -0.85 -7.49 -30.26
CA GLU A 21 -1.48 -6.23 -29.86
C GLU A 21 -1.41 -5.99 -28.35
N GLN A 22 -1.36 -7.07 -27.56
CA GLN A 22 -1.30 -7.02 -26.10
C GLN A 22 0.15 -7.00 -25.56
N ALA A 23 1.16 -7.17 -26.44
CA ALA A 23 2.53 -7.37 -26.01
C ALA A 23 3.11 -6.19 -25.24
N GLU A 24 2.88 -4.97 -25.71
CA GLU A 24 3.37 -3.74 -25.06
C GLU A 24 2.74 -3.53 -23.68
N TRP A 25 1.43 -3.66 -23.60
CA TRP A 25 0.71 -3.58 -22.33
C TRP A 25 1.12 -4.68 -21.34
N CYS A 26 1.30 -5.89 -21.83
CA CYS A 26 1.77 -7.02 -21.02
C CYS A 26 3.20 -6.79 -20.49
N ALA A 27 4.11 -6.24 -21.32
CA ALA A 27 5.46 -5.89 -20.90
C ALA A 27 5.45 -4.88 -19.74
N TYR A 28 4.63 -3.85 -19.86
CA TYR A 28 4.43 -2.86 -18.80
C TYR A 28 3.90 -3.49 -17.50
N LEU A 29 2.88 -4.34 -17.59
CA LEU A 29 2.33 -5.03 -16.42
C LEU A 29 3.35 -5.94 -15.74
N VAL A 30 4.12 -6.68 -16.53
CA VAL A 30 5.19 -7.57 -16.02
C VAL A 30 6.27 -6.75 -15.33
N GLU A 31 6.68 -5.61 -15.90
CA GLU A 31 7.63 -4.70 -15.27
C GLU A 31 7.12 -4.20 -13.92
N CYS A 32 5.90 -3.67 -13.86
CA CYS A 32 5.29 -3.23 -12.61
C CYS A 32 5.22 -4.34 -11.55
N LYS A 33 4.92 -5.59 -11.97
CA LYS A 33 4.89 -6.73 -11.05
C LYS A 33 6.27 -7.12 -10.54
N LEU A 34 7.27 -7.09 -11.38
CA LEU A 34 8.67 -7.35 -10.97
C LEU A 34 9.16 -6.28 -9.97
N GLU A 35 8.86 -5.03 -10.23
CA GLU A 35 9.19 -3.92 -9.33
C GLU A 35 8.45 -4.06 -7.99
N GLN A 36 7.19 -4.44 -8.01
CA GLN A 36 6.42 -4.70 -6.81
C GLN A 36 7.02 -5.84 -5.97
N VAL A 37 7.36 -6.96 -6.60
CA VAL A 37 7.97 -8.12 -5.92
C VAL A 37 9.32 -7.72 -5.31
N LEU A 38 10.16 -6.99 -6.06
CA LEU A 38 11.44 -6.51 -5.55
C LEU A 38 11.24 -5.59 -4.35
N CYS A 39 10.34 -4.62 -4.45
CA CYS A 39 10.04 -3.69 -3.36
C CYS A 39 9.63 -4.45 -2.10
N PHE A 40 8.66 -5.37 -2.19
CA PHE A 40 8.23 -6.17 -1.05
C PHE A 40 9.34 -7.05 -0.47
N SER A 41 10.18 -7.64 -1.33
CA SER A 41 11.31 -8.46 -0.85
C SER A 41 12.30 -7.62 -0.03
N VAL A 42 12.60 -6.41 -0.48
CA VAL A 42 13.50 -5.47 0.23
C VAL A 42 12.87 -5.00 1.54
N LEU A 43 11.58 -4.61 1.52
CA LEU A 43 10.85 -4.17 2.70
C LEU A 43 10.86 -5.29 3.78
N ILE A 44 10.46 -6.50 3.42
CA ILE A 44 10.46 -7.63 4.36
C ILE A 44 11.87 -7.92 4.87
N ALA A 45 12.88 -7.96 4.00
CA ALA A 45 14.24 -8.27 4.41
C ALA A 45 14.80 -7.24 5.40
N LEU A 46 14.61 -5.95 5.14
CA LEU A 46 15.09 -4.87 5.99
C LEU A 46 14.22 -4.66 7.23
N GLY A 47 12.91 -4.82 7.12
CA GLY A 47 11.98 -4.80 8.25
C GLY A 47 12.31 -5.86 9.29
N CYS A 48 12.68 -7.07 8.85
CA CYS A 48 13.07 -8.17 9.73
C CYS A 48 14.39 -7.95 10.50
N LEU A 49 15.15 -6.90 10.17
CA LEU A 49 16.33 -6.51 10.98
C LEU A 49 15.94 -5.77 12.27
N ILE A 50 14.74 -5.22 12.35
CA ILE A 50 14.27 -4.41 13.49
C ILE A 50 13.00 -4.94 14.14
N ALA A 51 12.25 -5.80 13.47
CA ALA A 51 11.00 -6.36 14.01
C ALA A 51 10.82 -7.83 13.61
N PRO A 52 10.04 -8.62 14.37
CA PRO A 52 9.68 -9.98 14.00
C PRO A 52 8.95 -10.05 12.66
N LEU A 53 9.18 -11.11 11.90
CA LEU A 53 8.59 -11.30 10.56
C LEU A 53 7.07 -11.09 10.52
N TRP A 54 6.35 -11.56 11.53
CA TRP A 54 4.89 -11.43 11.58
C TRP A 54 4.43 -9.96 11.68
N GLU A 55 5.16 -9.10 12.38
CA GLU A 55 4.88 -7.66 12.48
C GLU A 55 5.09 -6.97 11.14
N VAL A 56 6.21 -7.28 10.49
CA VAL A 56 6.55 -6.77 9.15
C VAL A 56 5.47 -7.18 8.14
N LEU A 57 5.08 -8.45 8.15
CA LEU A 57 4.04 -8.95 7.25
C LEU A 57 2.67 -8.30 7.52
N LEU A 58 2.32 -8.11 8.80
CA LEU A 58 1.05 -7.50 9.19
C LEU A 58 1.00 -6.02 8.79
N LEU A 59 2.09 -5.26 9.01
CA LEU A 59 2.20 -3.86 8.59
C LEU A 59 2.03 -3.75 7.06
N ASN A 60 2.79 -4.55 6.31
CA ASN A 60 2.72 -4.56 4.85
C ASN A 60 1.34 -4.97 4.34
N TRP A 61 0.72 -5.98 4.97
CA TRP A 61 -0.65 -6.38 4.64
C TRP A 61 -1.64 -5.22 4.85
N GLY A 62 -1.58 -4.54 6.00
CA GLY A 62 -2.46 -3.40 6.30
C GLY A 62 -2.29 -2.27 5.29
N VAL A 63 -1.04 -1.93 4.97
CA VAL A 63 -0.71 -0.92 3.95
C VAL A 63 -1.30 -1.30 2.59
N VAL A 64 -1.05 -2.54 2.10
CA VAL A 64 -1.58 -3.00 0.80
C VAL A 64 -3.09 -3.07 0.79
N PHE A 65 -3.70 -3.54 1.87
CA PHE A 65 -5.15 -3.65 2.00
C PHE A 65 -5.84 -2.30 1.81
N LEU A 66 -5.35 -1.26 2.45
CA LEU A 66 -5.91 0.09 2.35
C LEU A 66 -5.52 0.76 1.01
N ARG A 67 -4.25 0.69 0.62
CA ARG A 67 -3.71 1.37 -0.57
C ARG A 67 -4.41 0.98 -1.86
N ARG A 68 -4.82 -0.28 -2.01
CA ARG A 68 -5.50 -0.78 -3.22
C ARG A 68 -6.76 -0.01 -3.62
N LYS A 69 -7.40 0.73 -2.72
CA LYS A 69 -8.61 1.53 -2.98
C LYS A 69 -8.44 3.01 -2.63
N ALA A 70 -7.46 3.34 -1.78
CA ALA A 70 -7.17 4.72 -1.43
C ALA A 70 -6.50 5.47 -2.58
N ASN A 71 -5.78 4.74 -3.44
CA ASN A 71 -4.78 5.32 -4.31
C ASN A 71 -3.74 6.10 -3.47
N GLY A 72 -3.11 7.09 -3.93
CA GLY A 72 -2.21 7.91 -3.11
C GLY A 72 -0.96 8.29 -3.87
N LEU A 73 -0.02 8.91 -3.17
CA LEU A 73 1.22 9.43 -3.74
C LEU A 73 2.00 8.35 -4.48
N HIS A 74 2.28 8.62 -5.76
CA HIS A 74 3.23 7.88 -6.58
C HIS A 74 4.39 8.82 -6.96
N LEU A 75 5.59 8.45 -6.54
CA LEU A 75 6.78 9.18 -6.95
C LEU A 75 7.15 8.78 -8.39
N HIS A 76 7.70 9.73 -9.16
CA HIS A 76 8.02 9.56 -10.59
C HIS A 76 9.08 8.49 -10.84
N THR A 77 9.84 8.07 -9.82
CA THR A 77 10.89 7.07 -9.94
C THR A 77 10.64 5.88 -9.02
N PHE A 78 10.91 4.67 -9.52
CA PHE A 78 10.85 3.45 -8.72
C PHE A 78 11.68 3.52 -7.42
N TRP A 79 12.92 4.03 -7.51
CA TRP A 79 13.81 4.14 -6.36
C TRP A 79 13.30 5.13 -5.31
N GLY A 80 12.72 6.25 -5.74
CA GLY A 80 12.09 7.21 -4.83
C GLY A 80 10.92 6.58 -4.07
N CYS A 81 10.06 5.86 -4.79
CA CYS A 81 8.92 5.15 -4.20
C CYS A 81 9.38 4.05 -3.22
N MET A 82 10.41 3.28 -3.58
CA MET A 82 10.96 2.23 -2.73
C MET A 82 11.59 2.81 -1.46
N LEU A 83 12.43 3.86 -1.58
CA LEU A 83 13.07 4.49 -0.42
C LEU A 83 12.05 5.13 0.52
N SER A 84 11.05 5.84 0.00
CA SER A 84 9.99 6.43 0.84
C SER A 84 9.19 5.36 1.56
N SER A 85 8.84 4.26 0.89
CA SER A 85 8.15 3.12 1.50
C SER A 85 9.00 2.49 2.60
N LEU A 86 10.31 2.30 2.37
CA LEU A 86 11.23 1.77 3.35
C LEU A 86 11.36 2.69 4.58
N CYS A 87 11.53 4.00 4.38
CA CYS A 87 11.56 4.96 5.48
C CYS A 87 10.27 4.91 6.31
N CYS A 88 9.11 4.88 5.65
CA CYS A 88 7.83 4.78 6.34
C CYS A 88 7.70 3.48 7.14
N GLU A 89 8.08 2.34 6.56
CA GLU A 89 8.02 1.04 7.22
C GLU A 89 8.94 0.96 8.43
N LEU A 90 10.23 1.30 8.27
CA LEU A 90 11.20 1.26 9.37
C LEU A 90 10.80 2.20 10.51
N THR A 91 10.35 3.41 10.17
CA THR A 91 9.85 4.39 11.17
C THR A 91 8.62 3.86 11.91
N ALA A 92 7.67 3.26 11.17
CA ALA A 92 6.46 2.71 11.75
C ALA A 92 6.75 1.53 12.69
N LEU A 93 7.57 0.58 12.27
CA LEU A 93 7.97 -0.57 13.11
C LEU A 93 8.69 -0.11 14.37
N TRP A 94 9.64 0.82 14.26
CA TRP A 94 10.33 1.38 15.41
C TRP A 94 9.40 2.16 16.35
N ALA A 95 8.43 2.90 15.82
CA ALA A 95 7.48 3.68 16.61
C ALA A 95 6.44 2.81 17.31
N CYS A 96 6.01 1.70 16.70
CA CYS A 96 4.99 0.82 17.28
C CYS A 96 5.32 0.33 18.68
N GLU A 97 6.60 0.08 18.98
CA GLU A 97 7.05 -0.36 20.31
C GLU A 97 6.93 0.74 21.38
N LYS A 98 6.89 2.01 20.98
CA LYS A 98 6.94 3.17 21.87
C LYS A 98 5.59 3.87 22.04
N VAL A 99 4.65 3.60 21.16
CA VAL A 99 3.34 4.25 21.15
C VAL A 99 2.43 3.61 22.20
N THR A 100 1.86 4.45 23.08
CA THR A 100 0.87 3.96 24.05
C THR A 100 -0.44 3.58 23.36
N PRO A 101 -1.23 2.65 23.93
CA PRO A 101 -2.51 2.24 23.35
C PRO A 101 -3.48 3.42 23.10
N ALA A 102 -3.49 4.41 23.99
CA ALA A 102 -4.33 5.59 23.83
C ALA A 102 -3.94 6.42 22.59
N VAL A 103 -2.63 6.61 22.37
CA VAL A 103 -2.12 7.30 21.18
C VAL A 103 -2.39 6.47 19.91
N ALA A 104 -2.25 5.15 19.97
CA ALA A 104 -2.58 4.29 18.82
C ALA A 104 -4.07 4.38 18.44
N VAL A 105 -4.98 4.43 19.42
CA VAL A 105 -6.42 4.65 19.16
C VAL A 105 -6.67 6.00 18.48
N LEU A 106 -6.04 7.05 18.98
CA LEU A 106 -6.18 8.39 18.40
C LEU A 106 -5.65 8.43 16.95
N LEU A 107 -4.46 7.86 16.72
CA LEU A 107 -3.87 7.77 15.40
C LEU A 107 -4.75 6.98 14.43
N LEU A 108 -5.29 5.84 14.86
CA LEU A 108 -6.21 5.06 14.04
C LEU A 108 -7.47 5.85 13.70
N ALA A 109 -8.09 6.48 14.69
CA ALA A 109 -9.32 7.26 14.49
C ALA A 109 -9.11 8.41 13.49
N ILE A 110 -8.04 9.20 13.67
CA ILE A 110 -7.68 10.29 12.75
C ILE A 110 -7.40 9.75 11.35
N SER A 111 -6.65 8.63 11.25
CA SER A 111 -6.32 8.03 9.97
C SER A 111 -7.54 7.51 9.22
N LEU A 112 -8.44 6.81 9.89
CA LEU A 112 -9.69 6.32 9.29
C LEU A 112 -10.59 7.48 8.86
N LEU A 113 -10.70 8.53 9.67
CA LEU A 113 -11.45 9.74 9.32
C LEU A 113 -10.84 10.41 8.08
N THR A 114 -9.52 10.59 8.07
CA THR A 114 -8.80 11.16 6.92
C THR A 114 -9.06 10.35 5.66
N LEU A 115 -8.93 9.02 5.74
CA LEU A 115 -9.18 8.14 4.60
C LEU A 115 -10.65 8.15 4.15
N CYS A 116 -11.59 8.26 5.07
CA CYS A 116 -13.02 8.36 4.75
C CYS A 116 -13.35 9.65 3.98
N LEU A 117 -12.73 10.76 4.36
CA LEU A 117 -12.98 12.09 3.78
C LEU A 117 -12.13 12.34 2.51
N ALA A 118 -10.88 11.87 2.51
CA ALA A 118 -9.89 12.23 1.51
C ALA A 118 -9.63 11.15 0.45
N ALA A 119 -9.90 9.88 0.72
CA ALA A 119 -9.70 8.81 -0.27
C ALA A 119 -10.99 8.49 -1.06
N PRO A 120 -10.88 8.00 -2.30
CA PRO A 120 -9.66 7.86 -3.10
C PRO A 120 -9.17 9.20 -3.67
N VAL A 121 -7.90 9.25 -4.04
CA VAL A 121 -7.30 10.42 -4.71
C VAL A 121 -7.15 10.10 -6.19
N ASN A 122 -7.50 11.08 -7.04
CA ASN A 122 -7.21 11.02 -8.46
C ASN A 122 -5.78 11.55 -8.66
N ASP A 123 -4.89 10.70 -9.12
CA ASP A 123 -3.48 11.06 -9.36
C ASP A 123 -3.36 11.71 -10.75
N VAL A 124 -2.40 12.63 -10.90
CA VAL A 124 -2.08 13.30 -12.17
C VAL A 124 -1.76 12.31 -13.30
N ASN A 125 -1.25 11.13 -12.94
CA ASN A 125 -0.86 10.08 -13.89
C ASN A 125 -1.98 9.06 -14.19
N ILE A 126 -3.06 9.03 -13.40
CA ILE A 126 -4.16 8.08 -13.55
C ILE A 126 -5.47 8.87 -13.46
N HIS A 127 -6.04 9.18 -14.60
CA HIS A 127 -7.33 9.86 -14.68
C HIS A 127 -8.45 8.85 -14.58
N PHE A 128 -9.03 8.71 -13.39
CA PHE A 128 -10.27 7.97 -13.21
C PHE A 128 -11.48 8.83 -13.62
N ASP A 129 -12.40 8.22 -14.33
CA ASP A 129 -13.71 8.82 -14.62
C ASP A 129 -14.56 8.91 -13.34
N SER A 130 -15.64 9.72 -13.39
CA SER A 130 -16.56 9.94 -12.28
C SER A 130 -17.14 8.64 -11.71
N ASP A 131 -17.51 7.70 -12.60
CA ASP A 131 -18.11 6.42 -12.23
C ASP A 131 -17.09 5.48 -11.58
N GLU A 132 -15.86 5.46 -12.10
CA GLU A 132 -14.75 4.72 -11.52
C GLU A 132 -14.38 5.26 -10.14
N MET A 133 -14.34 6.58 -9.98
CA MET A 133 -14.08 7.21 -8.68
C MET A 133 -15.17 6.89 -7.66
N GLN A 134 -16.43 6.86 -8.06
CA GLN A 134 -17.54 6.48 -7.18
C GLN A 134 -17.45 5.01 -6.77
N ALA A 135 -17.10 4.11 -7.70
CA ALA A 135 -16.89 2.69 -7.42
C ALA A 135 -15.70 2.47 -6.48
N LEU A 136 -14.60 3.21 -6.67
CA LEU A 136 -13.44 3.19 -5.77
C LEU A 136 -13.80 3.68 -4.37
N ARG A 137 -14.58 4.77 -4.27
CA ARG A 137 -15.05 5.34 -2.99
C ARG A 137 -15.92 4.35 -2.22
N GLY A 138 -16.89 3.70 -2.89
CA GLY A 138 -17.70 2.65 -2.28
C GLY A 138 -16.87 1.44 -1.83
N GLY A 139 -15.88 1.06 -2.62
CA GLY A 139 -14.93 0.00 -2.26
C GLY A 139 -14.04 0.38 -1.08
N MET A 140 -13.62 1.65 -0.98
CA MET A 140 -12.83 2.16 0.13
C MET A 140 -13.62 2.16 1.44
N GLN A 141 -14.86 2.66 1.43
CA GLN A 141 -15.72 2.66 2.61
C GLN A 141 -15.93 1.26 3.19
N LYS A 142 -16.17 0.26 2.33
CA LYS A 142 -16.28 -1.15 2.75
C LYS A 142 -14.99 -1.64 3.42
N ARG A 143 -13.83 -1.30 2.87
CA ARG A 143 -12.53 -1.67 3.46
C ARG A 143 -12.28 -0.96 4.79
N LEU A 144 -12.62 0.32 4.90
CA LEU A 144 -12.50 1.05 6.16
C LEU A 144 -13.39 0.43 7.25
N ALA A 145 -14.61 0.04 6.92
CA ALA A 145 -15.50 -0.64 7.86
C ALA A 145 -14.92 -1.99 8.34
N VAL A 146 -14.42 -2.81 7.41
CA VAL A 146 -13.76 -4.07 7.75
C VAL A 146 -12.51 -3.81 8.59
N TYR A 147 -11.69 -2.84 8.20
CA TYR A 147 -10.46 -2.50 8.91
C TYR A 147 -10.74 -2.01 10.33
N ALA A 148 -11.73 -1.14 10.51
CA ALA A 148 -12.16 -0.65 11.82
C ALA A 148 -12.69 -1.79 12.70
N ALA A 149 -13.50 -2.70 12.14
CA ALA A 149 -14.02 -3.85 12.86
C ALA A 149 -12.89 -4.79 13.33
N VAL A 150 -11.97 -5.14 12.43
CA VAL A 150 -10.79 -5.97 12.76
C VAL A 150 -9.93 -5.29 13.80
N SER A 151 -9.62 -4.01 13.64
CA SER A 151 -8.81 -3.26 14.61
C SER A 151 -9.50 -3.16 15.97
N GLY A 152 -10.82 -2.98 16.00
CA GLY A 152 -11.60 -2.95 17.24
C GLY A 152 -11.59 -4.27 18.00
N THR A 153 -11.72 -5.40 17.29
CA THR A 153 -11.62 -6.74 17.93
C THR A 153 -10.20 -7.01 18.44
N VAL A 154 -9.20 -6.64 17.67
CA VAL A 154 -7.79 -6.85 18.01
C VAL A 154 -7.34 -5.95 19.18
N PHE A 155 -7.93 -4.79 19.36
CA PHE A 155 -7.62 -3.88 20.48
C PHE A 155 -7.71 -4.57 21.84
N PHE A 156 -8.76 -5.38 22.04
CA PHE A 156 -8.98 -6.12 23.28
C PHE A 156 -8.15 -7.39 23.40
N ALA A 157 -7.78 -7.99 22.27
CA ALA A 157 -7.10 -9.29 22.24
C ALA A 157 -5.57 -9.13 22.26
N CYS A 158 -5.01 -8.16 21.54
CA CYS A 158 -3.58 -7.99 21.37
C CYS A 158 -3.20 -6.53 21.06
N PRO A 159 -2.84 -5.72 22.08
CA PRO A 159 -2.50 -4.30 21.89
C PRO A 159 -1.34 -4.06 20.91
N GLN A 160 -0.39 -4.99 20.82
CA GLN A 160 0.75 -4.89 19.91
C GLN A 160 0.29 -4.97 18.44
N VAL A 161 -0.55 -5.93 18.10
CA VAL A 161 -1.17 -6.06 16.77
C VAL A 161 -1.99 -4.82 16.42
N PHE A 162 -2.71 -4.27 17.40
CA PHE A 162 -3.47 -3.03 17.22
C PHE A 162 -2.58 -1.84 16.89
N GLY A 163 -1.41 -1.70 17.54
CA GLY A 163 -0.42 -0.66 17.25
C GLY A 163 0.05 -0.71 15.79
N ILE A 164 0.35 -1.91 15.28
CA ILE A 164 0.79 -2.12 13.89
C ILE A 164 -0.32 -1.76 12.89
N LEU A 165 -1.56 -2.14 13.17
CA LEU A 165 -2.71 -1.74 12.34
C LEU A 165 -2.90 -0.22 12.35
N SER A 166 -2.75 0.43 13.50
CA SER A 166 -2.83 1.89 13.59
C SER A 166 -1.76 2.58 12.75
N ALA A 167 -0.52 2.07 12.79
CA ALA A 167 0.61 2.60 12.02
C ALA A 167 0.39 2.42 10.50
N SER A 168 -0.10 1.27 10.04
CA SER A 168 -0.37 1.05 8.61
C SER A 168 -1.48 1.97 8.08
N ALA A 169 -2.53 2.23 8.87
CA ALA A 169 -3.56 3.21 8.52
C ALA A 169 -2.99 4.64 8.46
N CYS A 170 -2.10 4.99 9.40
CA CYS A 170 -1.43 6.30 9.43
C CYS A 170 -0.56 6.53 8.19
N ILE A 171 0.23 5.54 7.78
CA ILE A 171 1.04 5.61 6.55
C ILE A 171 0.16 5.94 5.34
N ILE A 172 -0.96 5.23 5.16
CA ILE A 172 -1.83 5.45 4.01
C ILE A 172 -2.56 6.79 4.09
N ALA A 173 -2.98 7.21 5.29
CA ALA A 173 -3.58 8.53 5.48
C ALA A 173 -2.61 9.65 5.10
N LEU A 174 -1.34 9.55 5.51
CA LEU A 174 -0.29 10.49 5.12
C LEU A 174 -0.05 10.48 3.60
N CYS A 175 0.03 9.31 2.97
CA CYS A 175 0.18 9.20 1.51
C CYS A 175 -0.98 9.86 0.76
N VAL A 176 -2.21 9.72 1.25
CA VAL A 176 -3.41 10.36 0.66
C VAL A 176 -3.38 11.87 0.83
N LEU A 177 -2.99 12.36 2.01
CA LEU A 177 -2.86 13.81 2.24
C LEU A 177 -1.79 14.44 1.37
N LEU A 178 -0.61 13.82 1.30
CA LEU A 178 0.49 14.29 0.44
C LEU A 178 0.09 14.32 -1.04
N ALA A 179 -0.63 13.30 -1.51
CA ALA A 179 -1.11 13.24 -2.89
C ALA A 179 -2.18 14.31 -3.22
N ARG A 180 -2.84 14.89 -2.21
CA ARG A 180 -3.79 16.00 -2.40
C ARG A 180 -3.13 17.38 -2.37
N MET A 181 -1.92 17.46 -1.83
CA MET A 181 -1.19 18.72 -1.68
C MET A 181 -0.25 19.00 -2.86
N GLY A 182 0.12 17.98 -3.63
CA GLY A 182 0.96 18.05 -4.83
C GLY A 182 0.15 17.98 -6.09
#